data_76c0a86902b219a3463877e26c38a932
#
_entry.id   76c0a86902b219a3463877e26c38a932
#
_cell.length_a   1.000
_cell.length_b   1.000
_cell.length_c   1.000
_cell.angle_alpha   90.00
_cell.angle_beta   90.00
_cell.angle_gamma   90.00
#
_symmetry.space_group_name_H-M   'P 1'
#
loop_
_entity.id
_entity.type
_entity.pdbx_description
1 polymer ?
#
loop_
_entity_poly.entity_id
_entity_poly.type
_entity_poly.pdbx_seq_one_letter_code
_entity_poly.pdbx_strand_id
1 'polypeptide(L)'
;MKLHFSIEYLTHWGEDVRVSLTLVDAKGRTQTQTYPLETRDRHRWTGEVLITDGRIRSFYYHYSIYKEGRKFRTEWGFIPRHFRVDVTQTYLFRDNWQDVPLLSHLYTSAFTQCVRPHTAETEELPYFNSTLMLKVSAPQLEEGQALALLGNQPALGEWNPNFAFRMKETGLYEWSVTLSAAGVTFPLEYKYVVIDAKTGDFVAWEGGENRVLPISGVAKDEVAVISDPPLRIRGNRWKAAGVVIPVFSLRSEGSCGVGDFGDLKTMVDWTVLTGMRVIQLLPVYDTTIHKNWMDSYPY
;
A
#
# COMPACT_ATOMS: atom_id res chain seq x y z
N MET A 1 -19.71 2.72 17.50
CA MET A 1 -18.65 3.32 16.68
C MET A 1 -19.26 3.92 15.42
N LYS A 2 -18.90 5.15 15.07
CA LYS A 2 -19.39 5.84 13.88
C LYS A 2 -18.22 6.00 12.90
N LEU A 3 -18.44 5.64 11.65
CA LEU A 3 -17.46 5.75 10.57
C LEU A 3 -17.98 6.74 9.53
N HIS A 4 -17.18 7.77 9.23
CA HIS A 4 -17.46 8.72 8.18
C HIS A 4 -16.46 8.49 7.05
N PHE A 5 -16.94 8.16 5.88
CA PHE A 5 -16.12 7.98 4.70
C PHE A 5 -16.22 9.18 3.78
N SER A 6 -15.09 9.60 3.23
CA SER A 6 -15.03 10.59 2.17
C SER A 6 -13.95 10.20 1.18
N ILE A 7 -14.29 10.16 -0.10
CA ILE A 7 -13.36 9.85 -1.17
C ILE A 7 -13.52 10.85 -2.31
N GLU A 8 -12.41 11.24 -2.92
CA GLU A 8 -12.39 12.05 -4.14
C GLU A 8 -12.30 11.14 -5.37
N TYR A 9 -13.36 11.17 -6.18
CA TYR A 9 -13.43 10.42 -7.43
C TYR A 9 -14.47 11.06 -8.36
N LEU A 10 -14.02 11.50 -9.54
CA LEU A 10 -14.92 12.07 -10.54
C LEU A 10 -15.71 10.97 -11.26
N THR A 11 -17.02 10.94 -11.06
CA THR A 11 -17.92 9.98 -11.71
C THR A 11 -18.57 10.54 -12.95
N HIS A 12 -18.94 9.64 -13.87
CA HIS A 12 -19.79 9.94 -15.02
C HIS A 12 -21.27 9.82 -14.65
N TRP A 13 -22.13 10.26 -15.56
CA TRP A 13 -23.57 10.14 -15.37
C TRP A 13 -24.01 8.68 -15.25
N GLY A 14 -24.85 8.38 -14.25
CA GLY A 14 -25.33 7.03 -13.96
C GLY A 14 -24.37 6.17 -13.14
N GLU A 15 -23.23 6.73 -12.68
CA GLU A 15 -22.30 6.07 -11.78
C GLU A 15 -22.50 6.52 -10.34
N ASP A 16 -22.40 5.57 -9.41
CA ASP A 16 -22.37 5.81 -7.96
C ASP A 16 -21.15 5.12 -7.32
N VAL A 17 -20.67 5.72 -6.23
CA VAL A 17 -19.56 5.17 -5.44
C VAL A 17 -20.12 4.47 -4.20
N ARG A 18 -19.62 3.28 -3.92
CA ARG A 18 -19.97 2.53 -2.71
C ARG A 18 -18.72 2.10 -1.96
N VAL A 19 -18.82 2.08 -0.64
CA VAL A 19 -17.81 1.51 0.25
C VAL A 19 -18.26 0.12 0.70
N SER A 20 -17.40 -0.88 0.52
CA SER A 20 -17.59 -2.23 1.03
C SER A 20 -16.75 -2.41 2.29
N LEU A 21 -17.39 -2.78 3.39
CA LEU A 21 -16.78 -3.04 4.69
C LEU A 21 -16.80 -4.53 4.99
N THR A 22 -15.66 -5.09 5.32
CA THR A 22 -15.53 -6.44 5.87
C THR A 22 -15.12 -6.31 7.34
N LEU A 23 -16.08 -6.42 8.23
CA LEU A 23 -15.88 -6.33 9.68
C LEU A 23 -15.28 -7.62 10.20
N VAL A 24 -14.34 -7.53 11.16
CA VAL A 24 -13.68 -8.68 11.80
C VAL A 24 -13.88 -8.59 13.30
N ASP A 25 -14.46 -9.63 13.90
CA ASP A 25 -14.67 -9.70 15.33
C ASP A 25 -13.43 -10.28 16.07
N ALA A 26 -13.49 -10.28 17.41
CA ALA A 26 -12.42 -10.81 18.27
C ALA A 26 -12.13 -12.31 18.06
N LYS A 27 -13.02 -13.06 17.39
CA LYS A 27 -12.87 -14.48 17.05
C LYS A 27 -12.40 -14.71 15.61
N GLY A 28 -12.13 -13.62 14.87
CA GLY A 28 -11.73 -13.69 13.47
C GLY A 28 -12.88 -13.95 12.48
N ARG A 29 -14.15 -13.89 12.94
CA ARG A 29 -15.29 -14.05 12.04
C ARG A 29 -15.50 -12.77 11.25
N THR A 30 -15.84 -12.89 9.98
CA THR A 30 -15.99 -11.77 9.06
C THR A 30 -17.44 -11.58 8.64
N GLN A 31 -17.83 -10.33 8.45
CA GLN A 31 -19.10 -9.95 7.84
C GLN A 31 -18.85 -8.82 6.86
N THR A 32 -19.29 -8.99 5.62
CA THR A 32 -19.13 -7.96 4.57
C THR A 32 -20.46 -7.32 4.23
N GLN A 33 -20.46 -6.00 4.17
CA GLN A 33 -21.61 -5.19 3.77
C GLN A 33 -21.16 -4.00 2.92
N THR A 34 -21.98 -3.63 1.93
CA THR A 34 -21.70 -2.51 1.02
C THR A 34 -22.69 -1.38 1.25
N TYR A 35 -22.18 -0.16 1.36
CA TYR A 35 -22.95 1.05 1.63
C TYR A 35 -22.79 2.04 0.49
N PRO A 36 -23.87 2.66 -0.02
CA PRO A 36 -23.79 3.72 -0.99
C PRO A 36 -23.24 4.99 -0.33
N LEU A 37 -22.49 5.76 -1.11
CA LEU A 37 -22.05 7.10 -0.75
C LEU A 37 -22.88 8.13 -1.52
N GLU A 38 -22.95 9.35 -1.00
CA GLU A 38 -23.68 10.47 -1.56
C GLU A 38 -22.70 11.54 -2.06
N THR A 39 -23.11 12.27 -3.09
CA THR A 39 -22.33 13.40 -3.63
C THR A 39 -23.23 14.56 -4.01
N ARG A 40 -22.68 15.79 -3.97
CA ARG A 40 -23.35 17.01 -4.47
C ARG A 40 -22.75 17.50 -5.78
N ASP A 41 -21.51 17.13 -6.06
CA ASP A 41 -20.71 17.67 -7.16
C ASP A 41 -20.14 16.59 -8.10
N ARG A 42 -20.44 15.31 -7.84
CA ARG A 42 -19.91 14.13 -8.54
C ARG A 42 -18.39 13.94 -8.38
N HIS A 43 -17.75 14.73 -7.54
CA HIS A 43 -16.32 14.67 -7.31
C HIS A 43 -16.01 14.16 -5.91
N ARG A 44 -16.67 14.69 -4.87
CA ARG A 44 -16.52 14.24 -3.51
C ARG A 44 -17.71 13.39 -3.09
N TRP A 45 -17.42 12.17 -2.69
CA TRP A 45 -18.39 11.19 -2.22
C TRP A 45 -18.26 10.97 -0.73
N THR A 46 -19.35 11.02 0.00
CA THR A 46 -19.36 10.91 1.46
C THR A 46 -20.46 9.95 1.94
N GLY A 47 -20.23 9.32 3.09
CA GLY A 47 -21.24 8.48 3.72
C GLY A 47 -20.91 8.18 5.16
N GLU A 48 -21.94 7.83 5.92
CA GLU A 48 -21.82 7.46 7.33
C GLU A 48 -22.26 6.01 7.53
N VAL A 49 -21.53 5.27 8.36
CA VAL A 49 -21.86 3.91 8.75
C VAL A 49 -21.80 3.81 10.26
N LEU A 50 -22.89 3.33 10.85
CA LEU A 50 -22.96 3.09 12.29
C LEU A 50 -22.75 1.60 12.58
N ILE A 51 -21.66 1.27 13.29
CA ILE A 51 -21.37 -0.08 13.75
C ILE A 51 -21.79 -0.18 15.23
N THR A 52 -22.82 -1.00 15.49
CA THR A 52 -23.38 -1.20 16.83
C THR A 52 -22.79 -2.41 17.54
N ASP A 53 -22.15 -3.32 16.81
CA ASP A 53 -21.53 -4.51 17.40
C ASP A 53 -20.21 -4.17 18.08
N GLY A 54 -20.19 -4.13 19.40
CA GLY A 54 -19.01 -3.86 20.22
C GLY A 54 -17.92 -4.96 20.19
N ARG A 55 -18.16 -6.09 19.51
CA ARG A 55 -17.18 -7.19 19.35
C ARG A 55 -16.20 -6.95 18.22
N ILE A 56 -16.46 -6.00 17.32
CA ILE A 56 -15.61 -5.68 16.20
C ILE A 56 -14.26 -5.15 16.70
N ARG A 57 -13.16 -5.64 16.12
CA ARG A 57 -11.77 -5.25 16.45
C ARG A 57 -11.03 -4.63 15.30
N SER A 58 -11.40 -4.98 14.08
CA SER A 58 -10.83 -4.39 12.87
C SER A 58 -11.81 -4.51 11.72
N PHE A 59 -11.52 -3.79 10.64
CA PHE A 59 -12.23 -3.97 9.39
C PHE A 59 -11.29 -3.73 8.20
N TYR A 60 -11.66 -4.34 7.08
CA TYR A 60 -11.14 -4.03 5.76
C TYR A 60 -12.18 -3.25 4.99
N TYR A 61 -11.74 -2.34 4.15
CA TYR A 61 -12.67 -1.62 3.27
C TYR A 61 -12.04 -1.29 1.93
N HIS A 62 -12.88 -1.12 0.94
CA HIS A 62 -12.51 -0.66 -0.38
C HIS A 62 -13.69 0.06 -1.03
N TYR A 63 -13.38 0.90 -2.01
CA TYR A 63 -14.39 1.59 -2.79
C TYR A 63 -14.60 0.89 -4.13
N SER A 64 -15.84 0.97 -4.63
CA SER A 64 -16.22 0.43 -5.94
C SER A 64 -17.17 1.40 -6.63
N ILE A 65 -17.06 1.48 -7.94
CA ILE A 65 -17.97 2.22 -8.79
C ILE A 65 -19.04 1.26 -9.29
N TYR A 66 -20.27 1.69 -9.18
CA TYR A 66 -21.43 0.99 -9.72
C TYR A 66 -22.04 1.82 -10.85
N LYS A 67 -22.52 1.14 -11.86
CA LYS A 67 -23.26 1.73 -12.97
C LYS A 67 -24.54 0.96 -13.19
N GLU A 68 -25.68 1.64 -13.17
CA GLU A 68 -27.00 1.01 -13.27
C GLU A 68 -27.19 -0.17 -12.29
N GLY A 69 -26.71 -0.02 -11.06
CA GLY A 69 -26.79 -1.03 -10.00
C GLY A 69 -25.81 -2.20 -10.12
N ARG A 70 -24.99 -2.26 -11.17
CA ARG A 70 -23.96 -3.31 -11.35
C ARG A 70 -22.59 -2.76 -11.02
N LYS A 71 -21.76 -3.58 -10.34
CA LYS A 71 -20.37 -3.24 -10.05
C LYS A 71 -19.61 -3.11 -11.37
N PHE A 72 -19.09 -1.91 -11.64
CA PHE A 72 -18.39 -1.58 -12.87
C PHE A 72 -16.86 -1.59 -12.68
N ARG A 73 -16.38 -1.00 -11.58
CA ARG A 73 -14.96 -0.87 -11.28
C ARG A 73 -14.73 -0.97 -9.78
N THR A 74 -13.59 -1.48 -9.37
CA THR A 74 -13.19 -1.49 -7.96
C THR A 74 -11.76 -0.97 -7.82
N GLU A 75 -11.41 -0.46 -6.64
CA GLU A 75 -10.04 -0.10 -6.33
C GLU A 75 -9.08 -1.28 -6.50
N TRP A 76 -7.80 -0.99 -6.65
CA TRP A 76 -6.75 -2.01 -6.63
C TRP A 76 -6.71 -2.68 -5.26
N GLY A 77 -7.09 -3.97 -5.22
CA GLY A 77 -7.32 -4.70 -3.98
C GLY A 77 -6.12 -5.53 -3.50
N PHE A 78 -4.93 -5.35 -4.08
CA PHE A 78 -3.75 -6.12 -3.68
C PHE A 78 -3.33 -5.77 -2.25
N ILE A 79 -3.43 -4.50 -1.85
CA ILE A 79 -3.26 -4.05 -0.48
C ILE A 79 -4.62 -3.52 0.00
N PRO A 80 -5.36 -4.31 0.77
CA PRO A 80 -6.63 -3.87 1.30
C PRO A 80 -6.41 -2.78 2.35
N ARG A 81 -7.28 -1.77 2.38
CA ARG A 81 -7.34 -0.82 3.49
C ARG A 81 -7.77 -1.57 4.74
N HIS A 82 -6.86 -1.72 5.68
CA HIS A 82 -7.10 -2.38 6.95
C HIS A 82 -6.99 -1.38 8.09
N PHE A 83 -7.95 -1.43 9.02
CA PHE A 83 -7.96 -0.55 10.16
C PHE A 83 -8.35 -1.30 11.44
N ARG A 84 -7.53 -1.18 12.49
CA ARG A 84 -7.90 -1.62 13.83
C ARG A 84 -8.71 -0.52 14.50
N VAL A 85 -9.74 -0.87 15.24
CA VAL A 85 -10.65 0.11 15.81
C VAL A 85 -10.77 0.00 17.32
N ASP A 86 -10.95 1.15 17.93
CA ASP A 86 -11.54 1.29 19.24
C ASP A 86 -13.02 1.66 19.06
N VAL A 87 -13.92 0.83 19.56
CA VAL A 87 -15.37 0.99 19.40
C VAL A 87 -15.93 2.23 20.09
N THR A 88 -15.15 2.88 20.96
CA THR A 88 -15.53 4.12 21.67
C THR A 88 -15.28 5.37 20.83
N GLN A 89 -14.47 5.28 19.78
CA GLN A 89 -14.07 6.39 18.94
C GLN A 89 -15.02 6.58 17.74
N THR A 90 -15.01 7.80 17.21
CA THR A 90 -15.57 8.13 15.90
C THR A 90 -14.42 8.25 14.90
N TYR A 91 -14.58 7.69 13.70
CA TYR A 91 -13.53 7.72 12.67
C TYR A 91 -13.97 8.52 11.46
N LEU A 92 -13.12 9.43 11.02
CA LEU A 92 -13.31 10.24 9.82
C LEU A 92 -12.23 9.87 8.79
N PHE A 93 -12.60 9.13 7.74
CA PHE A 93 -11.71 8.75 6.66
C PHE A 93 -11.76 9.77 5.52
N ARG A 94 -10.59 10.24 5.10
CA ARG A 94 -10.36 11.06 3.92
C ARG A 94 -9.44 10.28 2.99
N ASP A 95 -10.02 9.70 1.97
CA ASP A 95 -9.32 8.77 1.08
C ASP A 95 -9.19 9.32 -0.34
N ASN A 96 -8.16 8.86 -1.02
CA ASN A 96 -7.99 8.99 -2.45
C ASN A 96 -8.22 7.63 -3.11
N TRP A 97 -8.75 7.62 -4.34
CA TRP A 97 -8.93 6.39 -5.10
C TRP A 97 -7.60 5.66 -5.34
N GLN A 98 -7.56 4.37 -5.01
CA GLN A 98 -6.38 3.54 -5.23
C GLN A 98 -6.45 2.84 -6.58
N ASP A 99 -5.75 3.38 -7.56
CA ASP A 99 -5.51 2.69 -8.83
C ASP A 99 -4.30 1.77 -8.74
N VAL A 100 -4.11 0.92 -9.76
CA VAL A 100 -2.89 0.13 -9.91
C VAL A 100 -1.69 1.09 -9.94
N PRO A 101 -0.77 1.03 -8.97
CA PRO A 101 0.34 1.96 -8.94
C PRO A 101 1.32 1.71 -10.08
N LEU A 102 1.98 2.76 -10.57
CA LEU A 102 3.03 2.66 -11.61
C LEU A 102 4.15 1.68 -11.22
N LEU A 103 4.38 1.50 -9.92
CA LEU A 103 5.39 0.59 -9.38
C LEU A 103 4.74 -0.69 -8.82
N SER A 104 3.65 -1.14 -9.40
CA SER A 104 2.90 -2.34 -8.94
C SER A 104 3.76 -3.60 -8.85
N HIS A 105 4.81 -3.71 -9.67
CA HIS A 105 5.75 -4.82 -9.63
C HIS A 105 6.49 -4.94 -8.28
N LEU A 106 6.69 -3.82 -7.54
CA LEU A 106 7.33 -3.84 -6.22
C LEU A 106 6.49 -4.56 -5.16
N TYR A 107 5.20 -4.73 -5.40
CA TYR A 107 4.29 -5.43 -4.49
C TYR A 107 4.18 -6.93 -4.76
N THR A 108 4.77 -7.42 -5.84
CA THR A 108 4.73 -8.85 -6.18
C THR A 108 5.58 -9.67 -5.22
N SER A 109 5.24 -10.95 -5.03
CA SER A 109 6.01 -11.86 -4.18
C SER A 109 7.47 -12.01 -4.65
N ALA A 110 7.72 -11.92 -5.95
CA ALA A 110 9.07 -11.91 -6.49
C ALA A 110 9.90 -10.76 -5.92
N PHE A 111 9.31 -9.57 -5.76
CA PHE A 111 9.98 -8.42 -5.16
C PHE A 111 10.05 -8.53 -3.64
N THR A 112 8.92 -8.75 -2.99
CA THR A 112 8.80 -8.69 -1.52
C THR A 112 9.41 -9.89 -0.79
N GLN A 113 9.67 -11.00 -1.50
CA GLN A 113 10.25 -12.20 -0.91
C GLN A 113 11.66 -12.52 -1.42
N CYS A 114 12.01 -12.11 -2.63
CA CYS A 114 13.29 -12.49 -3.25
C CYS A 114 14.20 -11.30 -3.51
N VAL A 115 13.72 -10.24 -4.16
CA VAL A 115 14.57 -9.11 -4.57
C VAL A 115 14.83 -8.15 -3.42
N ARG A 116 13.80 -7.82 -2.68
CA ARG A 116 13.83 -6.97 -1.49
C ARG A 116 12.93 -7.62 -0.42
N PRO A 117 13.45 -8.62 0.30
CA PRO A 117 12.68 -9.24 1.37
C PRO A 117 12.16 -8.17 2.32
N HIS A 118 10.85 -8.11 2.46
CA HIS A 118 10.19 -7.10 3.25
C HIS A 118 9.31 -7.77 4.30
N THR A 119 9.69 -7.58 5.56
CA THR A 119 8.90 -8.03 6.70
C THR A 119 8.31 -6.76 7.32
N ALA A 120 7.06 -6.46 6.97
CA ALA A 120 6.36 -5.35 7.63
C ALA A 120 6.08 -5.75 9.09
N GLU A 121 6.84 -5.20 10.02
CA GLU A 121 6.45 -5.21 11.41
C GLU A 121 5.35 -4.16 11.58
N THR A 122 4.12 -4.62 11.82
CA THR A 122 3.00 -3.72 12.10
C THR A 122 3.17 -3.13 13.50
N GLU A 123 3.77 -1.97 13.58
CA GLU A 123 3.85 -1.23 14.84
C GLU A 123 2.51 -0.56 15.15
N GLU A 124 2.10 -0.63 16.42
CA GLU A 124 0.93 0.09 16.89
C GLU A 124 1.24 1.58 17.05
N LEU A 125 0.31 2.42 16.62
CA LEU A 125 0.39 3.87 16.77
C LEU A 125 -0.42 4.31 17.98
N PRO A 126 0.04 5.33 18.73
CA PRO A 126 -0.71 5.85 19.86
C PRO A 126 -1.97 6.60 19.39
N TYR A 127 -3.03 6.54 20.20
CA TYR A 127 -4.22 7.35 20.04
C TYR A 127 -4.29 8.44 21.12
N PHE A 128 -4.90 9.56 20.76
CA PHE A 128 -5.11 10.72 21.62
C PHE A 128 -6.62 11.00 21.76
N ASN A 129 -7.00 11.92 22.65
CA ASN A 129 -8.39 12.35 22.77
C ASN A 129 -8.96 12.98 21.48
N SER A 130 -8.10 13.52 20.64
CA SER A 130 -8.39 13.95 19.27
C SER A 130 -7.17 13.54 18.44
N THR A 131 -7.33 12.55 17.58
CA THR A 131 -6.20 11.96 16.83
C THR A 131 -6.25 12.39 15.37
N LEU A 132 -5.16 12.96 14.90
CA LEU A 132 -4.88 13.12 13.47
C LEU A 132 -3.92 12.02 13.04
N MET A 133 -4.33 11.16 12.12
CA MET A 133 -3.51 10.11 11.53
C MET A 133 -3.25 10.44 10.06
N LEU A 134 -1.99 10.54 9.68
CA LEU A 134 -1.56 10.69 8.29
C LEU A 134 -0.98 9.38 7.78
N LYS A 135 -1.38 8.96 6.58
CA LYS A 135 -0.95 7.74 5.92
C LYS A 135 -0.45 8.05 4.52
N VAL A 136 0.67 7.44 4.12
CA VAL A 136 1.23 7.57 2.79
C VAL A 136 1.88 6.28 2.32
N SER A 137 1.74 5.97 1.03
CA SER A 137 2.42 4.83 0.40
C SER A 137 3.77 5.27 -0.18
N ALA A 138 4.82 4.48 0.09
CA ALA A 138 6.19 4.80 -0.32
C ALA A 138 6.99 3.55 -0.75
N PRO A 139 6.57 2.81 -1.81
CA PRO A 139 7.24 1.59 -2.25
C PRO A 139 8.64 1.84 -2.84
N GLN A 140 8.97 3.09 -3.17
CA GLN A 140 10.24 3.49 -3.78
C GLN A 140 11.36 3.79 -2.77
N LEU A 141 11.10 3.71 -1.45
CA LEU A 141 12.15 3.87 -0.44
C LEU A 141 13.21 2.79 -0.59
N GLU A 142 14.46 3.15 -0.36
CA GLU A 142 15.57 2.23 -0.36
C GLU A 142 15.71 1.54 1.01
N GLU A 143 16.41 0.42 1.03
CA GLU A 143 16.75 -0.25 2.27
C GLU A 143 17.56 0.68 3.19
N GLY A 144 17.20 0.73 4.46
CA GLY A 144 17.82 1.65 5.43
C GLY A 144 17.24 3.06 5.43
N GLN A 145 16.24 3.36 4.59
CA GLN A 145 15.49 4.61 4.63
C GLN A 145 14.19 4.47 5.39
N ALA A 146 13.73 5.57 5.97
CA ALA A 146 12.45 5.70 6.63
C ALA A 146 11.80 7.04 6.27
N LEU A 147 10.53 7.22 6.62
CA LEU A 147 9.84 8.48 6.46
C LEU A 147 9.73 9.25 7.78
N ALA A 148 9.74 10.55 7.64
CA ALA A 148 9.37 11.47 8.69
C ALA A 148 8.48 12.59 8.13
N LEU A 149 7.82 13.32 9.01
CA LEU A 149 6.92 14.42 8.73
C LEU A 149 7.52 15.73 9.22
N LEU A 150 7.46 16.77 8.40
CA LEU A 150 7.75 18.14 8.77
C LEU A 150 6.60 19.05 8.36
N GLY A 151 6.41 20.15 9.06
CA GLY A 151 5.35 21.09 8.74
C GLY A 151 5.61 22.50 9.28
N ASN A 152 4.64 23.37 9.06
CA ASN A 152 4.71 24.80 9.35
C ASN A 152 4.47 25.17 10.83
N GLN A 153 4.49 24.19 11.74
CA GLN A 153 4.14 24.41 13.15
C GLN A 153 5.16 23.76 14.09
N PRO A 154 5.31 24.25 15.34
CA PRO A 154 6.23 23.66 16.32
C PRO A 154 6.06 22.16 16.52
N ALA A 155 4.82 21.67 16.55
CA ALA A 155 4.52 20.24 16.65
C ALA A 155 5.10 19.41 15.50
N LEU A 156 5.43 20.02 14.37
CA LEU A 156 6.01 19.39 13.18
C LEU A 156 7.36 20.00 12.79
N GLY A 157 8.11 20.55 13.76
CA GLY A 157 9.48 20.98 13.61
C GLY A 157 9.73 22.23 12.78
N GLU A 158 8.68 22.99 12.38
CA GLU A 158 8.81 24.27 11.67
C GLU A 158 9.78 24.22 10.49
N TRP A 159 9.64 23.17 9.66
CA TRP A 159 10.50 22.89 8.50
C TRP A 159 11.97 22.59 8.81
N ASN A 160 12.35 22.44 10.08
CA ASN A 160 13.71 22.09 10.47
C ASN A 160 13.91 20.56 10.44
N PRO A 161 14.77 20.03 9.56
CA PRO A 161 14.98 18.60 9.43
C PRO A 161 15.43 17.89 10.71
N ASN A 162 16.09 18.60 11.63
CA ASN A 162 16.53 18.02 12.90
C ASN A 162 15.37 17.69 13.87
N PHE A 163 14.18 18.23 13.60
CA PHE A 163 12.98 17.98 14.37
C PHE A 163 11.91 17.21 13.58
N ALA A 164 12.31 16.50 12.55
CA ALA A 164 11.40 15.69 11.75
C ALA A 164 10.72 14.61 12.59
N PHE A 165 9.39 14.55 12.53
CA PHE A 165 8.59 13.60 13.28
C PHE A 165 8.58 12.25 12.57
N ARG A 166 9.28 11.26 13.12
CA ARG A 166 9.45 9.94 12.49
C ARG A 166 8.12 9.21 12.34
N MET A 167 7.88 8.66 11.16
CA MET A 167 6.74 7.81 10.86
C MET A 167 7.08 6.33 11.12
N LYS A 168 6.03 5.51 11.23
CA LYS A 168 6.14 4.06 11.36
C LYS A 168 5.60 3.39 10.11
N GLU A 169 6.21 2.28 9.73
CA GLU A 169 5.66 1.43 8.69
C GLU A 169 4.59 0.53 9.28
N THR A 170 3.33 0.75 8.87
CA THR A 170 2.14 0.08 9.42
C THR A 170 1.55 -0.97 8.48
N GLY A 171 2.13 -1.12 7.30
CA GLY A 171 1.76 -2.10 6.29
C GLY A 171 2.79 -2.12 5.18
N LEU A 172 2.67 -3.03 4.23
CA LEU A 172 3.61 -3.14 3.11
C LEU A 172 3.72 -1.81 2.36
N TYR A 173 4.86 -1.13 2.53
CA TYR A 173 5.14 0.21 2.00
C TYR A 173 4.16 1.31 2.46
N GLU A 174 3.34 1.03 3.46
CA GLU A 174 2.43 2.01 4.05
C GLU A 174 3.05 2.60 5.31
N TRP A 175 3.27 3.90 5.30
CA TRP A 175 3.81 4.67 6.41
C TRP A 175 2.73 5.49 7.06
N SER A 176 2.69 5.49 8.37
CA SER A 176 1.68 6.22 9.14
C SER A 176 2.30 6.93 10.34
N VAL A 177 1.63 7.99 10.76
CA VAL A 177 1.94 8.76 11.95
C VAL A 177 0.67 9.25 12.59
N THR A 178 0.63 9.31 13.91
CA THR A 178 -0.45 9.92 14.68
C THR A 178 0.03 11.13 15.45
N LEU A 179 -0.79 12.17 15.46
CA LEU A 179 -0.57 13.42 16.16
C LEU A 179 -1.76 13.74 17.06
N SER A 180 -1.52 14.39 18.20
CA SER A 180 -2.60 14.99 18.96
C SER A 180 -3.10 16.23 18.23
N ALA A 181 -4.34 16.21 17.75
CA ALA A 181 -4.94 17.32 17.06
C ALA A 181 -5.11 18.58 17.95
N ALA A 182 -5.09 18.42 19.27
CA ALA A 182 -5.14 19.55 20.21
C ALA A 182 -3.90 20.47 20.12
N GLY A 183 -2.77 19.95 19.63
CA GLY A 183 -1.56 20.72 19.41
C GLY A 183 -1.39 21.25 17.99
N VAL A 184 -2.40 21.08 17.12
CA VAL A 184 -2.34 21.47 15.71
C VAL A 184 -3.28 22.62 15.43
N THR A 185 -2.77 23.67 14.75
CA THR A 185 -3.58 24.75 14.21
C THR A 185 -3.87 24.52 12.73
N PHE A 186 -5.04 24.93 12.27
CA PHE A 186 -5.47 24.74 10.88
C PHE A 186 -5.51 26.10 10.14
N PRO A 187 -5.10 26.18 8.84
CA PRO A 187 -4.64 25.07 8.00
C PRO A 187 -3.24 24.56 8.39
N LEU A 188 -3.06 23.25 8.35
CA LEU A 188 -1.77 22.60 8.54
C LEU A 188 -1.12 22.36 7.18
N GLU A 189 0.06 22.93 6.97
CA GLU A 189 0.94 22.61 5.85
C GLU A 189 2.04 21.64 6.30
N TYR A 190 2.30 20.62 5.51
CA TYR A 190 3.29 19.60 5.83
C TYR A 190 3.92 19.00 4.57
N LYS A 191 4.99 18.26 4.79
CA LYS A 191 5.71 17.54 3.75
C LYS A 191 6.36 16.29 4.34
N TYR A 192 6.41 15.24 3.56
CA TYR A 192 7.17 14.05 3.93
C TYR A 192 8.64 14.24 3.58
N VAL A 193 9.50 13.67 4.42
CA VAL A 193 10.95 13.65 4.21
C VAL A 193 11.45 12.23 4.37
N VAL A 194 12.46 11.90 3.57
CA VAL A 194 13.22 10.65 3.70
C VAL A 194 14.33 10.89 4.71
N ILE A 195 14.49 9.99 5.63
CA ILE A 195 15.54 9.98 6.65
C ILE A 195 16.29 8.65 6.62
N ASP A 196 17.50 8.62 7.12
CA ASP A 196 18.19 7.38 7.44
C ASP A 196 17.46 6.67 8.60
N ALA A 197 17.13 5.39 8.42
CA ALA A 197 16.35 4.65 9.39
C ALA A 197 17.06 4.41 10.73
N LYS A 198 18.42 4.38 10.73
CA LYS A 198 19.24 4.12 11.92
C LYS A 198 19.62 5.40 12.66
N THR A 199 20.10 6.40 11.91
CA THR A 199 20.61 7.65 12.51
C THR A 199 19.54 8.70 12.67
N GLY A 200 18.48 8.67 11.85
CA GLY A 200 17.47 9.72 11.77
C GLY A 200 17.88 10.92 10.92
N ASP A 201 19.08 10.88 10.32
CA ASP A 201 19.60 11.98 9.51
C ASP A 201 18.73 12.24 8.30
N PHE A 202 18.57 13.51 7.96
CA PHE A 202 17.84 13.94 6.78
C PHE A 202 18.53 13.48 5.49
N VAL A 203 17.75 12.89 4.58
CA VAL A 203 18.22 12.44 3.28
C VAL A 203 17.64 13.29 2.15
N ALA A 204 16.33 13.44 2.08
CA ALA A 204 15.67 14.17 0.99
C ALA A 204 14.26 14.64 1.35
N TRP A 205 13.83 15.73 0.71
CA TRP A 205 12.45 16.18 0.69
C TRP A 205 11.64 15.42 -0.36
N GLU A 206 10.34 15.20 -0.09
CA GLU A 206 9.44 14.87 -1.19
C GLU A 206 9.35 16.00 -2.21
N GLY A 207 9.05 15.69 -3.46
CA GLY A 207 8.91 16.66 -4.54
C GLY A 207 7.57 17.41 -4.53
N GLY A 208 7.46 18.44 -5.36
CA GLY A 208 6.24 19.23 -5.55
C GLY A 208 5.96 20.20 -4.40
N GLU A 209 4.75 20.74 -4.39
CA GLU A 209 4.29 21.71 -3.39
C GLU A 209 4.07 21.06 -2.01
N ASN A 210 3.99 21.88 -0.96
CA ASN A 210 3.59 21.41 0.36
C ASN A 210 2.19 20.78 0.30
N ARG A 211 1.97 19.80 1.16
CA ARG A 211 0.63 19.25 1.36
C ARG A 211 -0.14 20.15 2.32
N VAL A 212 -1.41 20.32 2.08
CA VAL A 212 -2.32 21.05 2.96
C VAL A 212 -3.36 20.09 3.47
N LEU A 213 -3.54 20.05 4.76
CA LEU A 213 -4.49 19.14 5.37
C LEU A 213 -5.93 19.47 4.94
N PRO A 214 -6.70 18.51 4.39
CA PRO A 214 -8.01 18.78 3.81
C PRO A 214 -9.16 18.85 4.84
N ILE A 215 -8.83 19.11 6.10
CA ILE A 215 -9.79 19.26 7.21
C ILE A 215 -9.47 20.53 8.01
N SER A 216 -10.44 21.04 8.73
CA SER A 216 -10.34 22.25 9.54
C SER A 216 -10.34 22.00 11.05
N GLY A 217 -10.35 20.73 11.48
CA GLY A 217 -10.33 20.36 12.89
C GLY A 217 -10.60 18.87 13.07
N VAL A 218 -10.35 18.38 14.28
CA VAL A 218 -10.67 17.03 14.75
C VAL A 218 -11.38 17.17 16.10
N ALA A 219 -12.56 16.61 16.23
CA ALA A 219 -13.35 16.70 17.45
C ALA A 219 -12.76 15.83 18.58
N LYS A 220 -13.27 16.01 19.79
CA LYS A 220 -12.96 15.12 20.89
C LYS A 220 -13.50 13.74 20.61
N ASP A 221 -12.75 12.71 20.99
CA ASP A 221 -13.07 11.29 20.76
C ASP A 221 -13.20 10.94 19.26
N GLU A 222 -12.53 11.72 18.40
CA GLU A 222 -12.47 11.52 16.95
C GLU A 222 -11.06 11.19 16.48
N VAL A 223 -10.96 10.26 15.52
CA VAL A 223 -9.76 9.91 14.79
C VAL A 223 -9.95 10.29 13.32
N ALA A 224 -9.28 11.35 12.89
CA ALA A 224 -9.25 11.75 11.49
C ALA A 224 -8.10 11.02 10.78
N VAL A 225 -8.44 10.15 9.84
CA VAL A 225 -7.51 9.38 9.04
C VAL A 225 -7.41 9.96 7.65
N ILE A 226 -6.25 10.49 7.30
CA ILE A 226 -5.97 11.11 6.00
C ILE A 226 -5.07 10.17 5.22
N SER A 227 -5.60 9.55 4.17
CA SER A 227 -4.84 8.72 3.25
C SER A 227 -4.32 9.58 2.10
N ASP A 228 -3.07 10.00 2.19
CA ASP A 228 -2.45 10.86 1.19
C ASP A 228 -2.14 10.12 -0.13
N PRO A 229 -2.09 10.84 -1.25
CA PRO A 229 -1.50 10.33 -2.48
C PRO A 229 -0.06 9.85 -2.24
N PRO A 230 0.44 8.87 -3.02
CA PRO A 230 1.77 8.29 -2.83
C PRO A 230 2.88 9.33 -2.69
N LEU A 231 3.94 8.96 -1.96
CA LEU A 231 5.12 9.78 -1.76
C LEU A 231 5.70 10.25 -3.11
N ARG A 232 5.98 11.54 -3.23
CA ARG A 232 6.46 12.19 -4.45
C ARG A 232 7.99 12.28 -4.47
N ILE A 233 8.67 11.14 -4.54
CA ILE A 233 10.13 11.11 -4.75
C ILE A 233 10.45 10.43 -6.07
N ARG A 234 11.57 10.85 -6.68
CA ARG A 234 12.16 10.09 -7.78
C ARG A 234 12.85 8.89 -7.14
N GLY A 235 12.13 7.77 -7.09
CA GLY A 235 12.68 6.53 -6.58
C GLY A 235 13.85 6.05 -7.42
N ASN A 236 14.79 5.38 -6.78
CA ASN A 236 15.81 4.64 -7.47
C ASN A 236 15.10 3.54 -8.29
N ARG A 237 15.18 3.65 -9.62
CA ARG A 237 14.60 2.64 -10.50
C ARG A 237 15.46 1.38 -10.35
N TRP A 238 14.87 0.32 -9.80
CA TRP A 238 15.52 -0.97 -9.84
C TRP A 238 15.89 -1.31 -11.29
N LYS A 239 17.15 -1.56 -11.52
CA LYS A 239 17.70 -1.97 -12.82
C LYS A 239 18.29 -3.34 -12.67
N ALA A 240 17.94 -4.24 -13.56
CA ALA A 240 18.53 -5.56 -13.63
C ALA A 240 18.74 -5.96 -15.08
N ALA A 241 19.79 -6.74 -15.31
CA ALA A 241 19.96 -7.54 -16.50
C ALA A 241 19.63 -9.00 -16.15
N GLY A 242 19.17 -9.76 -17.13
CA GLY A 242 18.86 -11.17 -16.95
C GLY A 242 18.80 -11.90 -18.28
N VAL A 243 18.57 -13.20 -18.20
CA VAL A 243 18.40 -14.08 -19.35
C VAL A 243 17.00 -14.69 -19.35
N VAL A 244 16.49 -14.97 -20.55
CA VAL A 244 15.29 -15.77 -20.77
C VAL A 244 15.74 -17.08 -21.39
N ILE A 245 15.40 -18.20 -20.76
CA ILE A 245 15.91 -19.50 -21.21
C ILE A 245 14.92 -20.63 -20.93
N PRO A 246 14.70 -21.55 -21.88
CA PRO A 246 14.01 -22.80 -21.60
C PRO A 246 14.97 -23.76 -20.89
N VAL A 247 14.48 -24.46 -19.88
CA VAL A 247 15.30 -25.43 -19.11
C VAL A 247 15.91 -26.48 -20.01
N PHE A 248 15.17 -27.01 -20.98
CA PHE A 248 15.64 -28.05 -21.90
C PHE A 248 16.80 -27.64 -22.80
N SER A 249 17.09 -26.34 -22.97
CA SER A 249 18.22 -25.86 -23.77
C SER A 249 19.55 -25.77 -23.00
N LEU A 250 19.49 -25.91 -21.67
CA LEU A 250 20.68 -25.94 -20.84
C LEU A 250 21.52 -27.18 -21.11
N ARG A 251 22.83 -27.07 -20.91
CA ARG A 251 23.79 -28.17 -21.05
C ARG A 251 24.89 -28.05 -20.01
N SER A 252 25.18 -29.14 -19.33
CA SER A 252 26.35 -29.34 -18.50
C SER A 252 26.92 -30.73 -18.69
N GLU A 253 28.04 -31.04 -18.05
CA GLU A 253 28.63 -32.39 -18.11
C GLU A 253 27.69 -33.47 -17.49
N GLY A 254 26.79 -33.03 -16.60
CA GLY A 254 25.79 -33.93 -15.97
C GLY A 254 24.50 -34.09 -16.73
N SER A 255 24.30 -33.39 -17.85
CA SER A 255 23.05 -33.43 -18.60
C SER A 255 22.84 -34.76 -19.31
N CYS A 256 21.63 -35.32 -19.22
CA CYS A 256 21.22 -36.53 -19.90
C CYS A 256 20.66 -36.30 -21.33
N GLY A 257 21.34 -35.42 -22.12
CA GLY A 257 20.96 -35.11 -23.49
C GLY A 257 20.02 -33.90 -23.66
N VAL A 258 19.21 -33.59 -22.66
CA VAL A 258 18.42 -32.35 -22.53
C VAL A 258 18.73 -31.72 -21.19
N GLY A 259 18.56 -30.38 -21.09
CA GLY A 259 18.77 -29.67 -19.85
C GLY A 259 17.68 -29.99 -18.81
N ASP A 260 18.09 -30.04 -17.56
CA ASP A 260 17.25 -30.33 -16.42
C ASP A 260 17.40 -29.28 -15.29
N PHE A 261 16.74 -29.50 -14.16
CA PHE A 261 16.86 -28.58 -13.02
C PHE A 261 18.23 -28.62 -12.33
N GLY A 262 19.04 -29.66 -12.56
CA GLY A 262 20.45 -29.73 -12.13
C GLY A 262 21.28 -28.71 -12.90
N ASP A 263 21.09 -28.62 -14.21
CA ASP A 263 21.74 -27.64 -15.08
C ASP A 263 21.36 -26.20 -14.72
N LEU A 264 20.11 -26.02 -14.23
CA LEU A 264 19.66 -24.70 -13.79
C LEU A 264 20.48 -24.16 -12.60
N LYS A 265 20.99 -25.02 -11.71
CA LYS A 265 21.89 -24.58 -10.62
C LYS A 265 23.16 -23.96 -11.19
N THR A 266 23.78 -24.61 -12.16
CA THR A 266 24.96 -24.09 -12.85
C THR A 266 24.66 -22.78 -13.58
N MET A 267 23.48 -22.67 -14.16
CA MET A 267 23.01 -21.42 -14.79
C MET A 267 22.83 -20.27 -13.79
N VAL A 268 22.35 -20.57 -12.58
CA VAL A 268 22.26 -19.57 -11.48
C VAL A 268 23.66 -19.06 -11.11
N ASP A 269 24.62 -19.96 -10.90
CA ASP A 269 26.00 -19.60 -10.56
C ASP A 269 26.63 -18.73 -11.66
N TRP A 270 26.44 -19.12 -12.93
CA TRP A 270 26.90 -18.31 -14.05
C TRP A 270 26.24 -16.93 -14.10
N THR A 271 24.95 -16.84 -13.83
CA THR A 271 24.20 -15.59 -13.79
C THR A 271 24.76 -14.64 -12.73
N VAL A 272 25.07 -15.16 -11.54
CA VAL A 272 25.71 -14.41 -10.45
C VAL A 272 27.10 -13.92 -10.88
N LEU A 273 27.93 -14.78 -11.46
CA LEU A 273 29.28 -14.43 -11.92
C LEU A 273 29.28 -13.33 -12.99
N THR A 274 28.25 -13.28 -13.83
CA THR A 274 28.10 -12.25 -14.88
C THR A 274 27.44 -10.96 -14.38
N GLY A 275 27.08 -10.88 -13.10
CA GLY A 275 26.43 -9.73 -12.50
C GLY A 275 24.95 -9.56 -12.89
N MET A 276 24.35 -10.56 -13.51
CA MET A 276 22.92 -10.59 -13.80
C MET A 276 22.13 -10.92 -12.52
N ARG A 277 20.85 -10.55 -12.49
CA ARG A 277 20.01 -10.68 -11.30
C ARG A 277 18.69 -11.40 -11.54
N VAL A 278 18.39 -11.75 -12.79
CA VAL A 278 17.12 -12.38 -13.17
C VAL A 278 17.37 -13.51 -14.14
N ILE A 279 16.76 -14.65 -13.90
CA ILE A 279 16.60 -15.72 -14.87
C ILE A 279 15.08 -15.89 -15.05
N GLN A 280 14.60 -15.66 -16.26
CA GLN A 280 13.23 -15.99 -16.63
C GLN A 280 13.22 -17.35 -17.32
N LEU A 281 12.59 -18.31 -16.68
CA LEU A 281 12.38 -19.61 -17.30
C LEU A 281 11.17 -19.55 -18.23
N LEU A 282 11.30 -20.12 -19.41
CA LEU A 282 10.14 -20.39 -20.24
C LEU A 282 9.28 -21.49 -19.57
N PRO A 283 7.98 -21.56 -19.88
CA PRO A 283 7.08 -22.51 -19.26
C PRO A 283 7.60 -23.94 -19.31
N VAL A 284 7.53 -24.63 -18.19
CA VAL A 284 7.87 -26.04 -18.06
C VAL A 284 6.58 -26.79 -17.77
N TYR A 285 6.10 -27.54 -18.76
CA TYR A 285 4.87 -28.32 -18.65
C TYR A 285 5.17 -29.82 -18.65
N ASP A 286 4.35 -30.53 -17.92
CA ASP A 286 4.30 -31.99 -18.04
C ASP A 286 3.27 -32.40 -19.11
N THR A 287 3.33 -33.65 -19.57
CA THR A 287 2.37 -34.27 -20.48
C THR A 287 1.07 -34.59 -19.73
N THR A 288 0.19 -33.59 -19.57
CA THR A 288 -0.92 -33.66 -18.61
C THR A 288 -2.26 -34.04 -19.24
N ILE A 289 -2.54 -33.65 -20.49
CA ILE A 289 -3.85 -33.84 -21.13
C ILE A 289 -3.98 -35.27 -21.67
N HIS A 290 -3.11 -35.67 -22.61
CA HIS A 290 -3.13 -36.97 -23.27
C HIS A 290 -2.00 -37.88 -22.81
N LYS A 291 -1.12 -37.41 -21.91
CA LYS A 291 0.06 -38.12 -21.39
C LYS A 291 0.99 -38.65 -22.50
N ASN A 292 1.18 -37.82 -23.50
CA ASN A 292 2.09 -38.11 -24.61
C ASN A 292 2.96 -36.90 -24.96
N TRP A 293 3.98 -37.07 -25.81
CA TRP A 293 4.95 -36.04 -26.14
C TRP A 293 4.35 -34.81 -26.84
N MET A 294 3.17 -34.92 -27.46
CA MET A 294 2.49 -33.78 -28.10
C MET A 294 1.91 -32.80 -27.09
N ASP A 295 1.72 -33.20 -25.83
CA ASP A 295 1.24 -32.33 -24.76
C ASP A 295 2.35 -31.42 -24.21
N SER A 296 3.60 -31.70 -24.57
CA SER A 296 4.77 -30.96 -24.08
C SER A 296 5.04 -29.67 -24.85
N TYR A 297 4.04 -29.14 -25.53
CA TYR A 297 4.17 -27.89 -26.30
C TYR A 297 4.19 -26.68 -25.34
N PRO A 298 5.29 -25.92 -25.27
CA PRO A 298 5.47 -24.86 -24.27
C PRO A 298 4.77 -23.55 -24.60
N TYR A 299 4.10 -23.43 -25.76
CA TYR A 299 3.48 -22.19 -26.25
C TYR A 299 2.04 -22.40 -26.71
#